data_af787f6f72ccc5f3309e9693593934bd
#
_entry.id   af787f6f72ccc5f3309e9693593934bd
#
_cell.length_a   1.000
_cell.length_b   1.000
_cell.length_c   1.000
_cell.angle_alpha   90.00
_cell.angle_beta   90.00
_cell.angle_gamma   90.00
#
_symmetry.space_group_name_H-M   'P 1'
#
loop_
_entity.id
_entity.type
_entity.pdbx_description
1 polymer ?
#
loop_
_entity_poly.entity_id
_entity_poly.type
_entity_poly.pdbx_seq_one_letter_code
_entity_poly.pdbx_strand_id
1 'polypeptide(L)'
;MSLRRLAQVSLGLGGLILMGMGAYFVFLRPPLLPEDARYVGASLAQIQSAIPLFLPWVSRVFGVLGGYMFATGLLTAYLAATSFREAKPLPSAVVVVSGLVSIGWMAVTNFLIDSDFKWLLLAFVLPWLVAVLSSLIADMRASKARG
;
A
#
# COMPACT_ATOMS: atom_id res chain seq x y z
N MET A 1 11.71 2.73 -23.25
CA MET A 1 10.74 3.44 -22.39
C MET A 1 11.50 4.51 -21.62
N SER A 2 11.04 5.79 -21.59
CA SER A 2 11.71 6.83 -20.80
C SER A 2 11.56 6.54 -19.30
N LEU A 3 12.55 6.98 -18.47
CA LEU A 3 12.49 6.83 -17.01
C LEU A 3 11.22 7.42 -16.41
N ARG A 4 10.76 8.55 -16.94
CA ARG A 4 9.51 9.19 -16.48
C ARG A 4 8.27 8.32 -16.79
N ARG A 5 8.22 7.72 -17.96
CA ARG A 5 7.12 6.80 -18.31
C ARG A 5 7.16 5.54 -17.45
N LEU A 6 8.37 5.02 -17.14
CA LEU A 6 8.53 3.92 -16.20
C LEU A 6 7.98 4.30 -14.81
N ALA A 7 8.37 5.47 -14.30
CA ALA A 7 7.90 5.97 -13.03
C ALA A 7 6.36 6.09 -12.97
N GLN A 8 5.74 6.64 -14.01
CA GLN A 8 4.28 6.77 -14.10
C GLN A 8 3.55 5.44 -14.10
N VAL A 9 4.00 4.50 -14.96
CA VAL A 9 3.38 3.17 -15.07
C VAL A 9 3.52 2.40 -13.77
N SER A 10 4.71 2.44 -13.16
CA SER A 10 4.96 1.76 -11.89
C SER A 10 4.12 2.36 -10.74
N LEU A 11 4.00 3.69 -10.68
CA LEU A 11 3.15 4.34 -9.68
C LEU A 11 1.66 4.00 -9.89
N GLY A 12 1.20 4.01 -11.14
CA GLY A 12 -0.15 3.60 -11.50
C GLY A 12 -0.44 2.15 -11.09
N LEU A 13 0.51 1.24 -11.32
CA LEU A 13 0.40 -0.15 -10.87
C LEU A 13 0.33 -0.25 -9.35
N GLY A 14 1.15 0.52 -8.62
CA GLY A 14 1.06 0.61 -7.16
C GLY A 14 -0.32 1.08 -6.68
N GLY A 15 -0.89 2.08 -7.34
CA GLY A 15 -2.26 2.53 -7.08
C GLY A 15 -3.30 1.44 -7.31
N LEU A 16 -3.21 0.70 -8.41
CA LEU A 16 -4.12 -0.42 -8.71
C LEU A 16 -3.99 -1.55 -7.68
N ILE A 17 -2.79 -1.87 -7.23
CA ILE A 17 -2.56 -2.86 -6.16
C ILE A 17 -3.26 -2.41 -4.87
N LEU A 18 -3.10 -1.15 -4.46
CA LEU A 18 -3.79 -0.62 -3.27
C LEU A 18 -5.31 -0.64 -3.41
N MET A 19 -5.86 -0.34 -4.60
CA MET A 19 -7.30 -0.47 -4.86
C MET A 19 -7.76 -1.92 -4.73
N GLY A 20 -7.03 -2.87 -5.31
CA GLY A 20 -7.33 -4.29 -5.20
C GLY A 20 -7.29 -4.79 -3.75
N MET A 21 -6.27 -4.39 -2.99
CA MET A 21 -6.18 -4.70 -1.56
C MET A 21 -7.32 -4.05 -0.77
N GLY A 22 -7.66 -2.80 -1.04
CA GLY A 22 -8.79 -2.12 -0.42
C GLY A 22 -10.10 -2.87 -0.66
N ALA A 23 -10.36 -3.26 -1.91
CA ALA A 23 -11.54 -4.07 -2.26
C ALA A 23 -11.53 -5.44 -1.54
N TYR A 24 -10.38 -6.12 -1.47
CA TYR A 24 -10.25 -7.35 -0.69
C TYR A 24 -10.62 -7.15 0.78
N PHE A 25 -10.15 -6.08 1.41
CA PHE A 25 -10.45 -5.78 2.82
C PHE A 25 -11.93 -5.46 3.07
N VAL A 26 -12.59 -4.82 2.11
CA VAL A 26 -14.02 -4.47 2.22
C VAL A 26 -14.91 -5.71 2.05
N PHE A 27 -14.59 -6.58 1.09
CA PHE A 27 -15.53 -7.59 0.63
C PHE A 27 -15.15 -9.03 0.97
N LEU A 28 -13.86 -9.32 1.13
CA LEU A 28 -13.38 -10.71 1.16
C LEU A 28 -12.55 -11.06 2.42
N ARG A 29 -11.94 -10.07 3.09
CA ARG A 29 -11.07 -10.36 4.23
C ARG A 29 -11.88 -10.88 5.42
N PRO A 30 -11.55 -12.07 5.96
CA PRO A 30 -12.14 -12.53 7.21
C PRO A 30 -11.73 -11.61 8.38
N PRO A 31 -12.50 -11.58 9.47
CA PRO A 31 -12.20 -10.75 10.64
C PRO A 31 -10.80 -11.02 11.23
N LEU A 32 -10.39 -12.28 11.28
CA LEU A 32 -9.03 -12.68 11.66
C LEU A 32 -8.51 -13.72 10.68
N LEU A 33 -7.25 -13.58 10.30
CA LEU A 33 -6.48 -14.56 9.57
C LEU A 33 -5.79 -15.52 10.57
N PRO A 34 -5.31 -16.70 10.14
CA PRO A 34 -4.62 -17.63 11.02
C PRO A 34 -3.41 -17.01 11.74
N GLU A 35 -2.66 -16.16 11.04
CA GLU A 35 -1.53 -15.42 11.60
C GLU A 35 -1.94 -14.39 12.64
N ASP A 36 -3.11 -13.76 12.50
CA ASP A 36 -3.64 -12.81 13.49
C ASP A 36 -3.90 -13.54 14.82
N ALA A 37 -4.56 -14.72 14.75
CA ALA A 37 -4.83 -15.58 15.92
C ALA A 37 -3.52 -16.07 16.58
N ARG A 38 -2.52 -16.45 15.76
CA ARG A 38 -1.19 -16.87 16.22
C ARG A 38 -0.46 -15.72 16.95
N TYR A 39 -0.50 -14.51 16.41
CA TYR A 39 0.13 -13.34 17.00
C TYR A 39 -0.54 -12.95 18.34
N VAL A 40 -1.86 -13.00 18.41
CA VAL A 40 -2.63 -12.71 19.65
C VAL A 40 -2.47 -13.82 20.70
N GLY A 41 -2.07 -15.02 20.31
CA GLY A 41 -1.91 -16.17 21.23
C GLY A 41 -3.23 -16.80 21.68
N ALA A 42 -4.31 -16.63 20.92
CA ALA A 42 -5.63 -17.17 21.23
C ALA A 42 -6.33 -17.68 19.97
N SER A 43 -7.02 -18.82 20.08
CA SER A 43 -7.83 -19.36 18.97
C SER A 43 -9.07 -18.50 18.71
N LEU A 44 -9.61 -18.57 17.50
CA LEU A 44 -10.89 -17.92 17.14
C LEU A 44 -12.02 -18.28 18.12
N ALA A 45 -12.12 -19.56 18.50
CA ALA A 45 -13.15 -20.04 19.43
C ALA A 45 -12.99 -19.40 20.84
N GLN A 46 -11.76 -19.28 21.33
CA GLN A 46 -11.47 -18.62 22.60
C GLN A 46 -11.83 -17.13 22.55
N ILE A 47 -11.44 -16.43 21.47
CA ILE A 47 -11.77 -15.01 21.29
C ILE A 47 -13.29 -14.82 21.23
N GLN A 48 -13.99 -15.65 20.47
CA GLN A 48 -15.44 -15.54 20.29
C GLN A 48 -16.21 -15.86 21.58
N SER A 49 -15.75 -16.82 22.38
CA SER A 49 -16.36 -17.13 23.66
C SER A 49 -16.13 -16.05 24.72
N ALA A 50 -14.94 -15.45 24.73
CA ALA A 50 -14.60 -14.41 25.70
C ALA A 50 -15.23 -13.06 25.34
N ILE A 51 -15.29 -12.71 24.05
CA ILE A 51 -15.80 -11.41 23.56
C ILE A 51 -16.65 -11.64 22.29
N PRO A 52 -17.94 -11.97 22.43
CA PRO A 52 -18.79 -12.41 21.32
C PRO A 52 -18.91 -11.40 20.14
N LEU A 53 -18.84 -10.10 20.42
CA LEU A 53 -18.97 -9.05 19.41
C LEU A 53 -17.63 -8.57 18.83
N PHE A 54 -16.50 -9.11 19.27
CA PHE A 54 -15.18 -8.69 18.81
C PHE A 54 -14.97 -8.96 17.31
N LEU A 55 -15.27 -10.15 16.84
CA LEU A 55 -15.10 -10.48 15.41
C LEU A 55 -15.96 -9.62 14.47
N PRO A 56 -17.27 -9.41 14.74
CA PRO A 56 -18.08 -8.49 13.97
C PRO A 56 -17.53 -7.05 13.98
N TRP A 57 -17.03 -6.58 15.12
CA TRP A 57 -16.43 -5.26 15.24
C TRP A 57 -15.14 -5.15 14.41
N VAL A 58 -14.21 -6.09 14.53
CA VAL A 58 -12.97 -6.14 13.75
C VAL A 58 -13.25 -6.16 12.26
N SER A 59 -14.25 -6.94 11.80
CA SER A 59 -14.66 -6.96 10.40
C SER A 59 -15.07 -5.56 9.91
N ARG A 60 -15.80 -4.80 10.72
CA ARG A 60 -16.19 -3.42 10.39
C ARG A 60 -14.97 -2.49 10.34
N VAL A 61 -14.03 -2.63 11.29
CA VAL A 61 -12.77 -1.86 11.30
C VAL A 61 -11.98 -2.12 10.01
N PHE A 62 -11.82 -3.39 9.62
CA PHE A 62 -11.14 -3.72 8.38
C PHE A 62 -11.88 -3.25 7.13
N GLY A 63 -13.22 -3.23 7.14
CA GLY A 63 -14.00 -2.63 6.06
C GLY A 63 -13.70 -1.13 5.89
N VAL A 64 -13.62 -0.39 6.99
CA VAL A 64 -13.24 1.04 6.97
C VAL A 64 -11.80 1.22 6.46
N LEU A 65 -10.86 0.42 6.97
CA LEU A 65 -9.46 0.45 6.48
C LEU A 65 -9.38 0.15 4.99
N GLY A 66 -10.15 -0.84 4.51
CA GLY A 66 -10.24 -1.16 3.09
C GLY A 66 -10.72 0.01 2.24
N GLY A 67 -11.71 0.76 2.73
CA GLY A 67 -12.17 1.99 2.09
C GLY A 67 -11.07 3.05 1.96
N TYR A 68 -10.31 3.29 3.02
CA TYR A 68 -9.15 4.20 2.98
C TYR A 68 -8.05 3.70 2.05
N MET A 69 -7.76 2.41 2.03
CA MET A 69 -6.79 1.82 1.11
C MET A 69 -7.21 2.00 -0.34
N PHE A 70 -8.49 1.75 -0.66
CA PHE A 70 -9.04 1.94 -1.99
C PHE A 70 -8.94 3.40 -2.43
N ALA A 71 -9.35 4.34 -1.57
CA ALA A 71 -9.25 5.78 -1.84
C ALA A 71 -7.80 6.23 -2.06
N THR A 72 -6.86 5.75 -1.24
CA THR A 72 -5.42 6.03 -1.40
C THR A 72 -4.91 5.51 -2.73
N GLY A 73 -5.30 4.30 -3.12
CA GLY A 73 -4.94 3.70 -4.41
C GLY A 73 -5.48 4.51 -5.59
N LEU A 74 -6.73 4.94 -5.52
CA LEU A 74 -7.38 5.78 -6.55
C LEU A 74 -6.64 7.12 -6.70
N LEU A 75 -6.35 7.82 -5.60
CA LEU A 75 -5.60 9.07 -5.61
C LEU A 75 -4.18 8.88 -6.15
N THR A 76 -3.51 7.78 -5.80
CA THR A 76 -2.19 7.44 -6.31
C THR A 76 -2.21 7.22 -7.82
N ALA A 77 -3.19 6.47 -8.33
CA ALA A 77 -3.37 6.25 -9.77
C ALA A 77 -3.68 7.56 -10.51
N TYR A 78 -4.51 8.42 -9.93
CA TYR A 78 -4.79 9.75 -10.48
C TYR A 78 -3.54 10.64 -10.53
N LEU A 79 -2.74 10.68 -9.46
CA LEU A 79 -1.48 11.43 -9.44
C LEU A 79 -0.48 10.90 -10.47
N ALA A 80 -0.41 9.57 -10.65
CA ALA A 80 0.42 8.95 -11.68
C ALA A 80 0.03 9.42 -13.09
N ALA A 81 -1.28 9.49 -13.37
CA ALA A 81 -1.79 9.89 -14.68
C ALA A 81 -1.64 11.40 -14.98
N THR A 82 -1.59 12.23 -13.93
CA THR A 82 -1.61 13.70 -14.04
C THR A 82 -0.29 14.34 -13.58
N SER A 83 -0.21 14.74 -12.33
CA SER A 83 0.82 15.61 -11.77
C SER A 83 2.22 15.01 -11.73
N PHE A 84 2.33 13.69 -11.61
CA PHE A 84 3.62 13.00 -11.60
C PHE A 84 4.33 13.06 -12.96
N ARG A 85 3.55 13.20 -14.02
CA ARG A 85 4.03 13.41 -15.39
C ARG A 85 4.81 14.72 -15.55
N GLU A 86 4.40 15.78 -14.84
CA GLU A 86 4.93 17.13 -14.98
C GLU A 86 6.22 17.38 -14.17
N ALA A 87 6.70 16.37 -13.44
CA ALA A 87 7.93 16.45 -12.62
C ALA A 87 7.96 17.59 -11.59
N LYS A 88 6.81 17.92 -11.02
CA LYS A 88 6.72 18.91 -9.95
C LYS A 88 7.28 18.36 -8.65
N PRO A 89 8.07 19.11 -7.86
CA PRO A 89 8.68 18.60 -6.64
C PRO A 89 7.67 18.23 -5.56
N LEU A 90 6.60 19.01 -5.39
CA LEU A 90 5.58 18.75 -4.38
C LEU A 90 4.81 17.43 -4.60
N PRO A 91 4.26 17.12 -5.80
CA PRO A 91 3.67 15.83 -6.06
C PRO A 91 4.60 14.64 -5.83
N SER A 92 5.88 14.79 -6.17
CA SER A 92 6.88 13.73 -5.92
C SER A 92 7.09 13.48 -4.44
N ALA A 93 7.20 14.53 -3.63
CA ALA A 93 7.32 14.42 -2.17
C ALA A 93 6.07 13.76 -1.54
N VAL A 94 4.87 14.16 -1.97
CA VAL A 94 3.61 13.56 -1.51
C VAL A 94 3.57 12.06 -1.81
N VAL A 95 3.98 11.65 -3.02
CA VAL A 95 4.04 10.23 -3.40
C VAL A 95 5.00 9.46 -2.50
N VAL A 96 6.20 10.00 -2.23
CA VAL A 96 7.19 9.34 -1.36
C VAL A 96 6.63 9.15 0.05
N VAL A 97 6.10 10.21 0.65
CA VAL A 97 5.56 10.16 2.02
C VAL A 97 4.35 9.23 2.10
N SER A 98 3.39 9.35 1.18
CA SER A 98 2.20 8.49 1.14
C SER A 98 2.56 7.01 1.03
N GLY A 99 3.52 6.66 0.18
CA GLY A 99 3.97 5.29 0.03
C GLY A 99 4.65 4.74 1.28
N LEU A 100 5.52 5.53 1.93
CA LEU A 100 6.17 5.12 3.18
C LEU A 100 5.16 4.86 4.29
N VAL A 101 4.19 5.77 4.47
CA VAL A 101 3.19 5.68 5.53
C VAL A 101 2.14 4.61 5.26
N SER A 102 1.80 4.35 4.01
CA SER A 102 0.80 3.34 3.64
C SER A 102 1.45 1.97 3.39
N ILE A 103 1.90 1.73 2.17
CA ILE A 103 2.37 0.41 1.72
C ILE A 103 3.68 -0.01 2.40
N GLY A 104 4.57 0.95 2.70
CA GLY A 104 5.82 0.68 3.41
C GLY A 104 5.56 0.24 4.85
N TRP A 105 4.72 0.96 5.59
CA TRP A 105 4.35 0.60 6.95
C TRP A 105 3.57 -0.71 7.02
N MET A 106 2.69 -0.96 6.05
CA MET A 106 2.01 -2.25 5.92
C MET A 106 3.02 -3.40 5.81
N ALA A 107 4.03 -3.28 4.94
CA ALA A 107 5.04 -4.31 4.79
C ALA A 107 5.78 -4.55 6.10
N VAL A 108 6.24 -3.50 6.80
CA VAL A 108 6.90 -3.61 8.11
C VAL A 108 6.01 -4.33 9.12
N THR A 109 4.74 -3.93 9.25
CA THR A 109 3.80 -4.54 10.20
C THR A 109 3.62 -6.04 9.93
N ASN A 110 3.54 -6.45 8.66
CA ASN A 110 3.38 -7.86 8.31
C ASN A 110 4.64 -8.71 8.64
N PHE A 111 5.83 -8.12 8.66
CA PHE A 111 7.02 -8.79 9.19
C PHE A 111 6.98 -8.89 10.73
N LEU A 112 6.50 -7.85 11.42
CA LEU A 112 6.42 -7.84 12.89
C LEU A 112 5.43 -8.87 13.43
N ILE A 113 4.31 -9.09 12.74
CA ILE A 113 3.30 -10.10 13.14
C ILE A 113 3.58 -11.49 12.57
N ASP A 114 4.69 -11.67 11.85
CA ASP A 114 5.06 -12.90 11.15
C ASP A 114 3.94 -13.43 10.24
N SER A 115 3.35 -12.53 9.44
CA SER A 115 2.29 -12.86 8.50
C SER A 115 2.77 -13.85 7.44
N ASP A 116 1.93 -14.80 7.10
CA ASP A 116 2.18 -15.78 6.03
C ASP A 116 2.28 -15.09 4.65
N PHE A 117 1.73 -13.88 4.51
CA PHE A 117 1.75 -13.07 3.30
C PHE A 117 2.86 -12.00 3.26
N LYS A 118 3.75 -11.92 4.26
CA LYS A 118 4.76 -10.86 4.38
C LYS A 118 5.62 -10.65 3.13
N TRP A 119 6.01 -11.73 2.45
CA TRP A 119 6.81 -11.65 1.22
C TRP A 119 6.02 -11.16 0.02
N LEU A 120 4.75 -11.57 -0.11
CA LEU A 120 3.85 -11.06 -1.14
C LEU A 120 3.59 -9.57 -0.94
N LEU A 121 3.34 -9.16 0.29
CA LEU A 121 3.09 -7.75 0.63
C LEU A 121 4.34 -6.89 0.44
N LEU A 122 5.52 -7.44 0.72
CA LEU A 122 6.79 -6.79 0.38
C LEU A 122 6.94 -6.60 -1.14
N ALA A 123 6.56 -7.60 -1.95
CA ALA A 123 6.59 -7.49 -3.41
C ALA A 123 5.67 -6.38 -3.93
N PHE A 124 4.56 -6.08 -3.24
CA PHE A 124 3.66 -4.96 -3.59
C PHE A 124 4.28 -3.58 -3.38
N VAL A 125 5.38 -3.48 -2.61
CA VAL A 125 6.15 -2.23 -2.45
C VAL A 125 6.99 -1.94 -3.70
N LEU A 126 7.39 -2.96 -4.48
CA LEU A 126 8.32 -2.82 -5.60
C LEU A 126 7.87 -1.81 -6.67
N PRO A 127 6.62 -1.83 -7.18
CA PRO A 127 6.19 -0.84 -8.15
C PRO A 127 6.35 0.60 -7.67
N TRP A 128 6.07 0.84 -6.40
CA TRP A 128 6.22 2.15 -5.79
C TRP A 128 7.71 2.55 -5.68
N LEU A 129 8.61 1.65 -5.23
CA LEU A 129 10.05 1.90 -5.19
C LEU A 129 10.60 2.20 -6.59
N VAL A 130 10.20 1.43 -7.59
CA VAL A 130 10.59 1.66 -8.99
C VAL A 130 10.12 3.04 -9.47
N ALA A 131 8.91 3.45 -9.10
CA ALA A 131 8.38 4.76 -9.45
C ALA A 131 9.23 5.90 -8.86
N VAL A 132 9.53 5.83 -7.55
CA VAL A 132 10.34 6.83 -6.85
C VAL A 132 11.76 6.90 -7.40
N LEU A 133 12.44 5.76 -7.50
CA LEU A 133 13.84 5.71 -7.98
C LEU A 133 13.95 6.19 -9.42
N SER A 134 13.05 5.76 -10.31
CA SER A 134 13.04 6.20 -11.71
C SER A 134 12.80 7.71 -11.85
N SER A 135 11.93 8.28 -11.01
CA SER A 135 11.68 9.71 -10.97
C SER A 135 12.91 10.48 -10.51
N LEU A 136 13.54 10.07 -9.41
CA LEU A 136 14.75 10.73 -8.88
C LEU A 136 15.90 10.69 -9.89
N ILE A 137 16.13 9.56 -10.56
CA ILE A 137 17.17 9.44 -11.59
C ILE A 137 16.87 10.34 -12.77
N ALA A 138 15.60 10.47 -13.19
CA ALA A 138 15.20 11.35 -14.27
C ALA A 138 15.47 12.83 -13.93
N ASP A 139 15.18 13.23 -12.67
CA ASP A 139 15.39 14.60 -12.21
C ASP A 139 16.90 14.96 -12.12
N MET A 140 17.72 14.04 -11.60
CA MET A 140 19.18 14.22 -11.55
C MET A 140 19.80 14.37 -12.95
N ARG A 141 19.33 13.57 -13.92
CA ARG A 141 19.82 13.68 -15.32
C ARG A 141 19.40 14.99 -15.97
N ALA A 142 18.17 15.45 -15.71
CA ALA A 142 17.68 16.73 -16.23
C ALA A 142 18.43 17.94 -15.63
N SER A 143 18.82 17.88 -14.36
CA SER A 143 19.62 18.91 -13.70
C SER A 143 21.03 19.00 -14.30
N LYS A 144 21.71 17.85 -14.51
CA LYS A 144 23.05 17.81 -15.12
C LYS A 144 23.09 18.28 -16.57
N ALA A 145 21.98 18.22 -17.29
CA ALA A 145 21.90 18.67 -18.69
C ALA A 145 21.66 20.19 -18.81
N ARG A 146 21.34 20.88 -17.70
CA ARG A 146 21.08 22.32 -17.66
C ARG A 146 22.26 23.17 -17.10
N GLY A 147 23.22 22.51 -16.44
CA GLY A 147 24.44 23.13 -15.95
C GLY A 147 25.62 22.86 -16.83
#